data_d4f2efe59ab1f5d103f5f63c504ab8f0
#
_entry.id   d4f2efe59ab1f5d103f5f63c504ab8f0
#
_cell.length_a   1.000
_cell.length_b   1.000
_cell.length_c   1.000
_cell.angle_alpha   90.00
_cell.angle_beta   90.00
_cell.angle_gamma   90.00
#
_symmetry.space_group_name_H-M   'P 1'
#
loop_
_entity.id
_entity.type
_entity.pdbx_description
1 polymer ?
#
loop_
_entity_poly.entity_id
_entity_poly.type
_entity_poly.pdbx_seq_one_letter_code
_entity_poly.pdbx_strand_id
1 'polypeptide(L)'
;MEVIKSVTENGNKFYLIEVLYMKGNKSFYPYFSGYYASGMPIELKEGVDEDSPTFTYQDIKVAYDEYEALSLLMITEDNNDDNRKLAEEMVNEKIKAALVNEIEKFIKEEEEMEKMISENKNGFGWYGNMDKMNRRDGLFNNGNSKDKDEEFDGEKPKVTLKDVAGLDEVKVELKELIEGFNNKEKFEKFKVKPPRGVLLEGDPGNGKSLISRAIAGEANASFYFTAGSEFTEKYVGIGPKRIRDLFAKARKNRPAIIMIDEIDAVGAKREEDNNKEDNKTLNQLLVELASDDNDDLLVIGTTNRKDILDPALLRKGRLDRHIFIPNPDKKTRHEILKLHADGKPLADDVDLEVVAQQTHGMCGADMEGIIIEGAMIAIREDADEINQSMLLKAIDRQIAGLERKSTVMVEREKKIVSIHEASHLVVGMKLNSRKPSKITVVPHANSLGYVLYHENEDRFISTKEELMNLMQTSLAGAVGEKVFFGHESSGCSGDLGSVSSIAKRMVCEYGMSALGKMKIDERNGFMQEKIHEEMKKIVDEAYSNTLMVVEENKKLIGYIGKELETKETLNEDEIDKLVSDFDK
;
A
#
# COMPACT_ATOMS: atom_id res chain seq x y z
N MET A 1 5.27 -20.16 -18.88
CA MET A 1 5.25 -19.73 -20.27
C MET A 1 4.15 -20.50 -20.98
N GLU A 2 3.27 -19.83 -21.69
CA GLU A 2 2.07 -20.47 -22.23
C GLU A 2 2.27 -20.78 -23.70
N VAL A 3 2.03 -22.05 -24.11
CA VAL A 3 1.99 -22.44 -25.52
C VAL A 3 0.75 -21.85 -26.16
N ILE A 4 0.92 -21.05 -27.21
CA ILE A 4 -0.20 -20.41 -27.90
C ILE A 4 -0.83 -21.39 -28.89
N LYS A 5 -0.02 -22.20 -29.58
CA LYS A 5 -0.48 -23.20 -30.54
C LYS A 5 0.60 -24.23 -30.87
N SER A 6 0.23 -25.45 -31.25
CA SER A 6 1.15 -26.44 -31.80
C SER A 6 0.99 -26.56 -33.32
N VAL A 7 2.10 -26.81 -34.03
CA VAL A 7 2.15 -26.97 -35.48
C VAL A 7 2.97 -28.21 -35.79
N THR A 8 2.54 -29.04 -36.79
CA THR A 8 3.30 -30.15 -37.30
C THR A 8 3.73 -29.86 -38.73
N GLU A 9 5.03 -29.79 -39.00
CA GLU A 9 5.59 -29.60 -40.32
C GLU A 9 6.77 -30.57 -40.54
N ASN A 10 6.81 -31.23 -41.67
CA ASN A 10 7.83 -32.23 -42.04
C ASN A 10 8.01 -33.37 -41.02
N GLY A 11 6.94 -33.73 -40.31
CA GLY A 11 6.96 -34.81 -39.29
C GLY A 11 7.46 -34.37 -37.91
N ASN A 12 7.86 -33.10 -37.74
CA ASN A 12 8.25 -32.53 -36.46
C ASN A 12 7.12 -31.68 -35.88
N LYS A 13 6.88 -31.83 -34.58
CA LYS A 13 5.87 -31.05 -33.84
C LYS A 13 6.53 -29.81 -33.24
N PHE A 14 6.00 -28.63 -33.56
CA PHE A 14 6.47 -27.32 -33.07
C PHE A 14 5.43 -26.71 -32.17
N TYR A 15 5.88 -26.08 -31.11
CA TYR A 15 5.02 -25.35 -30.18
C TYR A 15 5.28 -23.85 -30.31
N LEU A 16 4.22 -23.08 -30.59
CA LEU A 16 4.27 -21.61 -30.60
C LEU A 16 4.09 -21.11 -29.18
N ILE A 17 5.11 -20.46 -28.62
CA ILE A 17 5.10 -20.03 -27.25
C ILE A 17 5.01 -18.51 -27.16
N GLU A 18 6.07 -17.80 -27.40
CA GLU A 18 6.11 -16.35 -27.36
C GLU A 18 7.42 -15.83 -27.98
N VAL A 19 7.35 -14.82 -28.84
CA VAL A 19 8.53 -14.16 -29.43
C VAL A 19 8.41 -12.66 -29.19
N LEU A 20 9.44 -12.03 -28.62
CA LEU A 20 9.51 -10.60 -28.41
C LEU A 20 10.01 -9.91 -29.68
N TYR A 21 9.20 -9.01 -30.22
CA TYR A 21 9.59 -8.09 -31.28
C TYR A 21 9.77 -6.69 -30.73
N MET A 22 10.97 -6.14 -30.82
CA MET A 22 11.22 -4.74 -30.48
C MET A 22 11.10 -3.86 -31.71
N LYS A 23 10.27 -2.81 -31.64
CA LYS A 23 10.14 -1.76 -32.65
C LYS A 23 11.35 -0.84 -32.54
N GLY A 24 12.30 -0.95 -33.44
CA GLY A 24 13.45 -0.03 -33.57
C GLY A 24 13.50 0.56 -34.96
N ASN A 25 13.40 1.89 -35.13
CA ASN A 25 13.56 2.63 -36.38
C ASN A 25 12.91 1.96 -37.63
N LYS A 26 11.67 1.50 -37.54
CA LYS A 26 10.92 0.77 -38.57
C LYS A 26 11.47 -0.62 -38.93
N SER A 27 12.34 -1.21 -38.12
CA SER A 27 12.84 -2.57 -38.28
C SER A 27 12.43 -3.41 -37.10
N PHE A 28 11.90 -4.61 -37.36
CA PHE A 28 11.49 -5.58 -36.34
C PHE A 28 12.58 -6.66 -36.23
N TYR A 29 13.10 -6.87 -35.03
CA TYR A 29 14.08 -7.92 -34.75
C TYR A 29 13.45 -8.95 -33.80
N PRO A 30 13.42 -10.25 -34.16
CA PRO A 30 13.00 -11.30 -33.23
C PRO A 30 14.05 -11.43 -32.13
N TYR A 31 13.61 -11.39 -30.88
CA TYR A 31 14.47 -11.63 -29.72
C TYR A 31 14.07 -12.96 -29.06
N PHE A 32 14.97 -13.94 -29.13
CA PHE A 32 14.81 -15.21 -28.42
C PHE A 32 15.32 -15.04 -26.99
N SER A 33 14.44 -15.11 -26.00
CA SER A 33 14.90 -15.08 -24.62
C SER A 33 15.66 -16.35 -24.29
N GLY A 34 16.85 -16.24 -23.68
CA GLY A 34 17.74 -17.36 -23.34
C GLY A 34 17.15 -18.41 -22.37
N TYR A 35 15.95 -18.21 -21.89
CA TYR A 35 15.23 -19.11 -21.01
C TYR A 35 14.92 -20.49 -21.64
N TYR A 36 14.83 -20.56 -22.94
CA TYR A 36 14.48 -21.79 -23.66
C TYR A 36 15.65 -22.75 -23.86
N ALA A 37 16.86 -22.29 -23.60
CA ALA A 37 18.04 -23.13 -23.62
C ALA A 37 18.16 -24.09 -22.43
N SER A 38 17.32 -23.94 -21.39
CA SER A 38 17.47 -24.65 -20.11
C SER A 38 16.53 -25.85 -19.90
N GLY A 39 15.72 -26.24 -20.90
CA GLY A 39 14.91 -27.48 -20.82
C GLY A 39 13.78 -27.47 -19.79
N MET A 40 13.18 -26.31 -19.49
CA MET A 40 12.00 -26.26 -18.62
C MET A 40 10.76 -26.85 -19.28
N PRO A 41 9.89 -27.56 -18.54
CA PRO A 41 8.65 -28.10 -19.08
C PRO A 41 7.73 -26.98 -19.56
N ILE A 42 7.16 -27.16 -20.74
CA ILE A 42 6.23 -26.24 -21.37
C ILE A 42 4.83 -26.64 -20.92
N GLU A 43 4.10 -25.73 -20.28
CA GLU A 43 2.68 -25.94 -20.00
C GLU A 43 1.83 -25.47 -21.19
N LEU A 44 0.97 -26.37 -21.70
CA LEU A 44 0.00 -26.06 -22.74
C LEU A 44 -1.15 -25.23 -22.14
N LYS A 45 -1.58 -24.19 -22.84
CA LYS A 45 -2.75 -23.41 -22.46
C LYS A 45 -4.02 -24.24 -22.60
N GLU A 46 -4.96 -24.15 -21.65
CA GLU A 46 -6.29 -24.75 -21.79
C GLU A 46 -6.94 -24.35 -23.14
N GLY A 47 -7.33 -25.34 -23.96
CA GLY A 47 -7.98 -25.12 -25.25
C GLY A 47 -7.06 -25.16 -26.48
N VAL A 48 -5.77 -25.45 -26.30
CA VAL A 48 -4.88 -25.75 -27.44
C VAL A 48 -5.01 -27.24 -27.76
N ASP A 49 -5.59 -27.53 -28.92
CA ASP A 49 -5.73 -28.92 -29.42
C ASP A 49 -4.38 -29.38 -29.96
N GLU A 50 -3.79 -30.38 -29.30
CA GLU A 50 -2.49 -30.96 -29.69
C GLU A 50 -2.51 -31.62 -31.08
N ASP A 51 -3.71 -32.04 -31.56
CA ASP A 51 -3.92 -32.72 -32.84
C ASP A 51 -4.33 -31.78 -33.98
N SER A 52 -4.33 -30.46 -33.78
CA SER A 52 -4.68 -29.47 -34.81
C SER A 52 -3.63 -29.44 -35.93
N PRO A 53 -3.94 -29.91 -37.15
CA PRO A 53 -2.92 -30.17 -38.16
C PRO A 53 -2.47 -28.95 -38.96
N THR A 54 -3.07 -27.78 -38.79
CA THR A 54 -2.77 -26.61 -39.62
C THR A 54 -2.60 -25.34 -38.80
N PHE A 55 -1.43 -24.74 -38.96
CA PHE A 55 -1.13 -23.42 -38.45
C PHE A 55 -1.55 -22.36 -39.49
N THR A 56 -2.45 -21.46 -39.13
CA THR A 56 -2.80 -20.29 -39.95
C THR A 56 -2.45 -19.03 -39.19
N TYR A 57 -1.95 -18.00 -39.88
CA TYR A 57 -1.57 -16.73 -39.29
C TYR A 57 -2.73 -16.04 -38.57
N GLN A 58 -3.98 -16.32 -38.97
CA GLN A 58 -5.20 -15.79 -38.34
C GLN A 58 -5.41 -16.27 -36.89
N ASP A 59 -4.72 -17.34 -36.50
CA ASP A 59 -4.83 -17.93 -35.16
C ASP A 59 -3.76 -17.37 -34.19
N ILE A 60 -2.87 -16.49 -34.66
CA ILE A 60 -1.83 -15.87 -33.82
C ILE A 60 -2.50 -14.79 -32.99
N LYS A 61 -2.52 -15.00 -31.67
CA LYS A 61 -2.99 -13.98 -30.74
C LYS A 61 -1.85 -12.99 -30.51
N VAL A 62 -1.99 -11.79 -31.09
CA VAL A 62 -1.12 -10.65 -30.83
C VAL A 62 -1.43 -10.16 -29.43
N ALA A 63 -0.52 -10.34 -28.48
CA ALA A 63 -0.59 -9.70 -27.17
C ALA A 63 0.20 -8.40 -27.26
N TYR A 64 -0.54 -7.29 -27.28
CA TYR A 64 0.04 -5.97 -27.09
C TYR A 64 0.28 -5.79 -25.59
N ASP A 65 1.51 -5.57 -25.19
CA ASP A 65 1.80 -5.04 -23.87
C ASP A 65 1.95 -3.50 -23.97
N GLU A 66 2.02 -2.83 -22.83
CA GLU A 66 2.15 -1.36 -22.70
C GLU A 66 3.39 -0.78 -23.43
N TYR A 67 4.21 -1.63 -24.04
CA TYR A 67 5.51 -1.30 -24.63
C TYR A 67 5.61 -1.58 -26.15
N GLU A 68 4.52 -1.82 -26.82
CA GLU A 68 4.49 -2.13 -28.25
C GLU A 68 5.38 -3.34 -28.64
N ALA A 69 5.44 -4.38 -27.80
CA ALA A 69 6.22 -5.58 -28.06
C ALA A 69 5.32 -6.79 -28.34
N LEU A 70 5.60 -7.50 -29.42
CA LEU A 70 4.93 -8.74 -29.78
C LEU A 70 5.79 -9.93 -29.35
N SER A 71 5.19 -10.91 -28.68
CA SER A 71 5.93 -12.04 -28.14
C SER A 71 5.46 -13.38 -28.70
N LEU A 72 6.28 -14.05 -29.51
CA LEU A 72 6.06 -15.35 -30.11
C LEU A 72 7.34 -16.18 -30.10
N LEU A 73 7.31 -17.44 -29.69
CA LEU A 73 8.44 -18.37 -29.79
C LEU A 73 7.97 -19.73 -30.31
N MET A 74 8.73 -20.34 -31.20
CA MET A 74 8.54 -21.73 -31.66
C MET A 74 9.60 -22.66 -31.09
N ILE A 75 9.19 -23.75 -30.43
CA ILE A 75 10.07 -24.79 -29.89
C ILE A 75 9.65 -26.16 -30.45
N THR A 76 10.60 -27.05 -30.59
CA THR A 76 10.37 -28.45 -30.97
C THR A 76 10.46 -29.36 -29.75
N GLU A 77 9.74 -30.49 -29.77
CA GLU A 77 9.85 -31.53 -28.73
C GLU A 77 11.28 -32.05 -28.59
N ASP A 78 12.00 -32.19 -29.71
CA ASP A 78 13.41 -32.58 -29.75
C ASP A 78 14.29 -31.32 -29.84
N ASN A 79 14.84 -30.91 -28.73
CA ASN A 79 15.65 -29.70 -28.61
C ASN A 79 17.08 -29.90 -29.13
N ASN A 80 17.22 -30.20 -30.43
CA ASN A 80 18.50 -30.32 -31.13
C ASN A 80 18.78 -29.09 -32.00
N ASP A 81 20.07 -28.87 -32.38
CA ASP A 81 20.50 -27.68 -33.13
C ASP A 81 19.88 -27.55 -34.50
N ASP A 82 19.52 -28.69 -35.16
CA ASP A 82 18.91 -28.69 -36.47
C ASP A 82 17.44 -28.26 -36.39
N ASN A 83 16.71 -28.69 -35.39
CA ASN A 83 15.33 -28.29 -35.15
C ASN A 83 15.24 -26.81 -34.69
N ARG A 84 16.25 -26.30 -33.99
CA ARG A 84 16.36 -24.86 -33.68
C ARG A 84 16.53 -24.03 -34.93
N LYS A 85 17.44 -24.38 -35.83
CA LYS A 85 17.62 -23.69 -37.10
C LYS A 85 16.38 -23.72 -37.97
N LEU A 86 15.69 -24.85 -38.02
CA LEU A 86 14.44 -24.97 -38.75
C LEU A 86 13.34 -24.07 -38.15
N ALA A 87 13.22 -23.99 -36.82
CA ALA A 87 12.31 -23.10 -36.14
C ALA A 87 12.65 -21.64 -36.42
N GLU A 88 13.93 -21.27 -36.41
CA GLU A 88 14.40 -19.90 -36.75
C GLU A 88 14.10 -19.55 -38.19
N GLU A 89 14.31 -20.46 -39.15
CA GLU A 89 13.98 -20.26 -40.56
C GLU A 89 12.48 -20.08 -40.75
N MET A 90 11.64 -20.89 -40.09
CA MET A 90 10.18 -20.81 -40.18
C MET A 90 9.68 -19.47 -39.58
N VAL A 91 10.21 -19.03 -38.46
CA VAL A 91 9.90 -17.70 -37.88
C VAL A 91 10.35 -16.58 -38.80
N ASN A 92 11.57 -16.68 -39.38
CA ASN A 92 12.11 -15.59 -40.18
C ASN A 92 11.46 -15.49 -41.58
N GLU A 93 11.12 -16.60 -42.23
CA GLU A 93 10.62 -16.57 -43.62
C GLU A 93 9.10 -16.48 -43.72
N LYS A 94 8.35 -17.26 -42.93
CA LYS A 94 6.87 -17.36 -43.08
C LYS A 94 6.12 -16.47 -42.09
N ILE A 95 6.56 -16.42 -40.82
CA ILE A 95 5.86 -15.69 -39.76
C ILE A 95 6.25 -14.21 -39.73
N LYS A 96 7.55 -13.88 -39.99
CA LYS A 96 8.03 -12.52 -40.01
C LYS A 96 7.31 -11.62 -41.03
N ALA A 97 7.09 -12.12 -42.24
CA ALA A 97 6.39 -11.36 -43.27
C ALA A 97 4.91 -11.11 -42.93
N ALA A 98 4.23 -12.09 -42.35
CA ALA A 98 2.82 -11.94 -41.96
C ALA A 98 2.67 -11.04 -40.71
N LEU A 99 3.56 -11.16 -39.75
CA LEU A 99 3.58 -10.30 -38.55
C LEU A 99 3.90 -8.84 -38.90
N VAL A 100 4.86 -8.59 -39.79
CA VAL A 100 5.16 -7.23 -40.26
C VAL A 100 3.94 -6.60 -40.94
N ASN A 101 3.23 -7.35 -41.77
CA ASN A 101 2.02 -6.87 -42.43
C ASN A 101 0.88 -6.57 -41.45
N GLU A 102 0.67 -7.41 -40.43
CA GLU A 102 -0.34 -7.18 -39.39
C GLU A 102 0.01 -5.98 -38.50
N ILE A 103 1.27 -5.81 -38.13
CA ILE A 103 1.75 -4.67 -37.35
C ILE A 103 1.67 -3.37 -38.18
N GLU A 104 2.05 -3.38 -39.46
CA GLU A 104 1.91 -2.22 -40.33
C GLU A 104 0.43 -1.82 -40.51
N LYS A 105 -0.47 -2.80 -40.59
CA LYS A 105 -1.91 -2.55 -40.66
C LYS A 105 -2.43 -1.91 -39.36
N PHE A 106 -1.98 -2.40 -38.21
CA PHE A 106 -2.37 -1.87 -36.90
C PHE A 106 -1.86 -0.44 -36.69
N ILE A 107 -0.60 -0.16 -37.05
CA ILE A 107 -0.03 1.20 -36.98
C ILE A 107 -0.82 2.15 -37.87
N LYS A 108 -1.25 1.69 -39.04
CA LYS A 108 -2.04 2.51 -39.96
C LYS A 108 -3.44 2.80 -39.44
N GLU A 109 -4.08 1.84 -38.78
CA GLU A 109 -5.36 2.01 -38.12
C GLU A 109 -5.26 2.98 -36.92
N GLU A 110 -4.15 2.98 -36.19
CA GLU A 110 -3.89 3.91 -35.09
C GLU A 110 -3.63 5.33 -35.61
N GLU A 111 -2.82 5.49 -36.65
CA GLU A 111 -2.61 6.78 -37.32
C GLU A 111 -3.90 7.36 -37.92
N GLU A 112 -4.79 6.52 -38.47
CA GLU A 112 -6.11 6.92 -38.96
C GLU A 112 -7.06 7.32 -37.82
N MET A 113 -6.98 6.64 -36.68
CA MET A 113 -7.76 6.96 -35.47
C MET A 113 -7.30 8.28 -34.84
N GLU A 114 -5.97 8.50 -34.72
CA GLU A 114 -5.41 9.78 -34.27
C GLU A 114 -5.79 10.95 -35.21
N LYS A 115 -5.83 10.68 -36.52
CA LYS A 115 -6.26 11.65 -37.50
C LYS A 115 -7.75 12.00 -37.38
N MET A 116 -8.63 11.00 -37.16
CA MET A 116 -10.03 11.22 -36.86
C MET A 116 -10.26 12.00 -35.55
N ILE A 117 -9.47 11.73 -34.52
CA ILE A 117 -9.54 12.46 -33.24
C ILE A 117 -9.06 13.92 -33.43
N SER A 118 -8.03 14.14 -34.24
CA SER A 118 -7.52 15.50 -34.52
C SER A 118 -8.44 16.34 -35.42
N GLU A 119 -9.15 15.72 -36.32
CA GLU A 119 -10.08 16.39 -37.25
C GLU A 119 -11.47 16.70 -36.63
N ASN A 120 -11.87 16.00 -35.55
CA ASN A 120 -13.17 16.13 -34.90
C ASN A 120 -13.17 17.14 -33.73
N LYS A 121 -12.62 18.33 -33.95
CA LYS A 121 -12.60 19.44 -32.97
C LYS A 121 -13.94 20.18 -32.80
N ASN A 122 -15.00 19.80 -33.51
CA ASN A 122 -16.31 20.43 -33.38
C ASN A 122 -17.43 19.40 -33.30
N GLY A 123 -17.87 19.08 -32.11
CA GLY A 123 -19.20 18.50 -31.92
C GLY A 123 -19.28 17.25 -31.04
N PHE A 124 -19.74 17.45 -29.91
CA PHE A 124 -20.52 16.69 -28.93
C PHE A 124 -19.92 16.71 -27.53
N GLY A 125 -20.46 17.60 -26.75
CA GLY A 125 -20.16 17.79 -25.33
C GLY A 125 -20.70 16.66 -24.45
N TRP A 126 -19.87 15.64 -24.19
CA TRP A 126 -20.03 14.73 -23.04
C TRP A 126 -18.72 14.33 -22.37
N TYR A 127 -17.60 14.83 -22.85
CA TYR A 127 -16.26 14.62 -22.23
C TYR A 127 -15.66 15.86 -21.55
N GLY A 128 -16.50 16.83 -21.21
CA GLY A 128 -16.07 18.12 -20.65
C GLY A 128 -15.52 18.11 -19.23
N ASN A 129 -15.43 16.97 -18.56
CA ASN A 129 -14.91 16.91 -17.18
C ASN A 129 -13.68 16.01 -17.00
N MET A 130 -13.18 15.33 -18.03
CA MET A 130 -11.95 14.55 -17.94
C MET A 130 -10.69 15.38 -18.19
N ASP A 131 -10.80 16.51 -18.89
CA ASP A 131 -9.65 17.37 -19.25
C ASP A 131 -9.05 18.17 -18.08
N LYS A 132 -9.72 18.20 -16.93
CA LYS A 132 -9.14 18.81 -15.72
C LYS A 132 -8.43 17.82 -14.80
N MET A 133 -8.62 16.52 -14.99
CA MET A 133 -7.91 15.48 -14.26
C MET A 133 -6.62 15.03 -14.95
N ASN A 134 -6.53 15.14 -16.27
CA ASN A 134 -5.36 14.71 -17.06
C ASN A 134 -4.32 15.81 -17.31
N ARG A 135 -4.35 16.94 -16.60
CA ARG A 135 -3.25 17.93 -16.63
C ARG A 135 -2.09 17.62 -15.69
N ARG A 136 -1.99 16.40 -15.20
CA ARG A 136 -0.83 15.94 -14.42
C ARG A 136 0.10 14.99 -15.15
N ASP A 137 -0.29 14.47 -16.31
CA ASP A 137 0.58 13.58 -17.10
C ASP A 137 0.88 14.23 -18.45
N GLY A 138 1.96 14.99 -18.47
CA GLY A 138 2.59 15.48 -19.70
C GLY A 138 3.37 14.37 -20.39
N LEU A 139 2.69 13.50 -21.10
CA LEU A 139 3.30 12.56 -22.02
C LEU A 139 2.61 12.69 -23.39
N PHE A 140 3.38 13.11 -24.36
CA PHE A 140 3.26 13.23 -25.80
C PHE A 140 3.29 14.68 -26.31
N ASN A 141 4.49 15.23 -26.38
CA ASN A 141 4.74 16.28 -27.35
C ASN A 141 5.93 15.85 -28.23
N ASN A 142 5.60 15.46 -29.45
CA ASN A 142 6.56 15.11 -30.48
C ASN A 142 7.01 16.41 -31.19
N GLY A 143 8.29 16.75 -31.07
CA GLY A 143 8.97 17.64 -32.00
C GLY A 143 8.97 19.11 -31.64
N ASN A 144 9.88 19.50 -30.76
CA ASN A 144 10.89 20.52 -31.01
C ASN A 144 11.80 20.66 -29.77
N SER A 145 13.07 20.56 -29.98
CA SER A 145 14.12 20.63 -28.97
C SER A 145 14.23 22.00 -28.31
N LYS A 146 13.28 22.38 -27.44
CA LYS A 146 13.42 23.54 -26.54
C LYS A 146 12.79 23.38 -25.15
N ASP A 147 11.95 22.38 -24.87
CA ASP A 147 11.20 22.29 -23.61
C ASP A 147 11.57 21.04 -22.75
N LYS A 148 12.88 20.71 -22.68
CA LYS A 148 13.38 19.62 -21.81
C LYS A 148 13.76 20.06 -20.39
N ASP A 149 13.47 21.29 -20.01
CA ASP A 149 13.91 21.87 -18.73
C ASP A 149 12.82 21.89 -17.64
N GLU A 150 11.59 21.44 -17.90
CA GLU A 150 10.46 21.56 -16.95
C GLU A 150 10.25 20.36 -15.99
N GLU A 151 10.99 19.26 -16.16
CA GLU A 151 10.75 18.01 -15.41
C GLU A 151 11.00 18.12 -13.89
N PHE A 152 11.76 19.12 -13.41
CA PHE A 152 12.02 19.40 -12.01
C PHE A 152 12.08 20.91 -11.74
N ASP A 153 10.96 21.57 -11.56
CA ASP A 153 10.94 22.96 -11.10
C ASP A 153 10.94 23.01 -9.57
N GLY A 154 11.90 23.76 -9.01
CA GLY A 154 12.00 23.96 -7.57
C GLY A 154 10.83 24.78 -7.03
N GLU A 155 9.99 24.18 -6.20
CA GLU A 155 8.89 24.82 -5.50
C GLU A 155 9.42 25.56 -4.26
N LYS A 156 8.83 26.69 -3.89
CA LYS A 156 9.06 27.35 -2.59
C LYS A 156 7.83 27.15 -1.69
N PRO A 157 7.83 26.14 -0.82
CA PRO A 157 6.70 25.86 0.04
C PRO A 157 6.45 27.01 1.01
N LYS A 158 5.17 27.32 1.26
CA LYS A 158 4.75 28.29 2.29
C LYS A 158 4.52 27.63 3.65
N VAL A 159 4.44 26.29 3.66
CA VAL A 159 4.22 25.48 4.85
C VAL A 159 5.44 25.55 5.76
N THR A 160 5.22 25.69 7.07
CA THR A 160 6.27 25.79 8.10
C THR A 160 6.06 24.72 9.18
N LEU A 161 6.98 24.60 10.14
CA LEU A 161 6.83 23.66 11.25
C LEU A 161 5.64 24.00 12.18
N LYS A 162 5.01 25.17 12.04
CA LYS A 162 3.77 25.52 12.74
C LYS A 162 2.55 24.80 12.18
N ASP A 163 2.61 24.46 10.92
CA ASP A 163 1.53 23.75 10.21
C ASP A 163 1.59 22.23 10.42
N VAL A 164 2.58 21.75 11.20
CA VAL A 164 2.73 20.36 11.63
C VAL A 164 2.25 20.25 13.07
N ALA A 165 1.20 19.49 13.34
CA ALA A 165 0.70 19.28 14.68
C ALA A 165 1.56 18.24 15.44
N GLY A 166 1.71 18.39 16.76
CA GLY A 166 2.48 17.50 17.63
C GLY A 166 3.95 17.33 17.23
N LEU A 167 4.50 16.14 17.48
CA LEU A 167 5.88 15.75 17.12
C LEU A 167 6.95 16.67 17.73
N ASP A 168 6.77 17.10 18.98
CA ASP A 168 7.62 18.12 19.61
C ASP A 168 9.10 17.71 19.64
N GLU A 169 9.43 16.45 19.96
CA GLU A 169 10.79 15.92 19.96
C GLU A 169 11.37 15.89 18.54
N VAL A 170 10.58 15.45 17.57
CA VAL A 170 10.99 15.43 16.15
C VAL A 170 11.26 16.87 15.66
N LYS A 171 10.41 17.81 16.03
CA LYS A 171 10.60 19.24 15.66
C LYS A 171 11.89 19.82 16.20
N VAL A 172 12.39 19.36 17.35
CA VAL A 172 13.70 19.78 17.87
C VAL A 172 14.81 19.33 16.93
N GLU A 173 14.82 18.06 16.51
CA GLU A 173 15.81 17.55 15.56
C GLU A 173 15.70 18.23 14.19
N LEU A 174 14.47 18.50 13.72
CA LEU A 174 14.24 19.20 12.45
C LEU A 174 14.78 20.64 12.48
N LYS A 175 14.65 21.35 13.62
CA LYS A 175 15.22 22.68 13.80
C LYS A 175 16.74 22.68 13.69
N GLU A 176 17.43 21.64 14.18
CA GLU A 176 18.87 21.51 14.00
C GLU A 176 19.27 21.41 12.51
N LEU A 177 18.45 20.71 11.70
CA LEU A 177 18.67 20.63 10.24
C LEU A 177 18.50 21.99 9.59
N ILE A 178 17.46 22.74 9.96
CA ILE A 178 17.18 24.08 9.45
C ILE A 178 18.29 25.07 9.86
N GLU A 179 18.80 24.96 11.10
CA GLU A 179 19.95 25.74 11.55
C GLU A 179 21.19 25.50 10.67
N GLY A 180 21.39 24.28 10.15
CA GLY A 180 22.46 23.96 9.22
C GLY A 180 22.45 24.81 7.94
N PHE A 181 21.27 25.21 7.46
CA PHE A 181 21.12 26.13 6.33
C PHE A 181 21.29 27.59 6.74
N ASN A 182 20.75 27.99 7.89
CA ASN A 182 20.63 29.39 8.27
C ASN A 182 21.88 29.93 8.98
N ASN A 183 22.66 29.09 9.68
CA ASN A 183 23.74 29.48 10.58
C ASN A 183 25.05 28.71 10.34
N LYS A 184 25.60 28.74 9.13
CA LYS A 184 26.84 28.02 8.77
C LYS A 184 28.03 28.37 9.65
N GLU A 185 28.19 29.65 10.00
CA GLU A 185 29.28 30.15 10.86
C GLU A 185 29.35 29.40 12.21
N LYS A 186 28.18 29.01 12.75
CA LYS A 186 28.10 28.22 13.99
C LYS A 186 28.71 26.84 13.81
N PHE A 187 28.42 26.17 12.69
CA PHE A 187 28.97 24.85 12.38
C PHE A 187 30.47 24.91 12.06
N GLU A 188 30.92 25.93 11.34
CA GLU A 188 32.33 26.16 11.04
C GLU A 188 33.16 26.40 12.31
N LYS A 189 32.61 27.19 13.28
CA LYS A 189 33.26 27.43 14.57
C LYS A 189 33.55 26.14 15.33
N PHE A 190 32.64 25.16 15.26
CA PHE A 190 32.80 23.86 15.90
C PHE A 190 33.51 22.83 14.99
N LYS A 191 33.87 23.21 13.76
CA LYS A 191 34.46 22.32 12.74
C LYS A 191 33.61 21.08 12.45
N VAL A 192 32.28 21.24 12.46
CA VAL A 192 31.29 20.19 12.16
C VAL A 192 30.59 20.56 10.87
N LYS A 193 30.43 19.57 9.98
CA LYS A 193 29.59 19.75 8.77
C LYS A 193 28.12 19.57 9.15
N PRO A 194 27.18 20.42 8.64
CA PRO A 194 25.76 20.18 8.82
C PRO A 194 25.34 18.85 8.15
N PRO A 195 24.29 18.20 8.65
CA PRO A 195 23.75 17.01 8.02
C PRO A 195 23.28 17.30 6.59
N ARG A 196 23.61 16.39 5.65
CA ARG A 196 23.26 16.52 4.22
C ARG A 196 22.19 15.55 3.79
N GLY A 197 21.89 14.55 4.60
CA GLY A 197 20.93 13.51 4.29
C GLY A 197 20.16 13.04 5.51
N VAL A 198 18.85 12.95 5.37
CA VAL A 198 17.91 12.53 6.40
C VAL A 198 17.02 11.43 5.87
N LEU A 199 16.82 10.39 6.65
CA LEU A 199 15.80 9.37 6.41
C LEU A 199 14.65 9.59 7.39
N LEU A 200 13.45 9.88 6.87
CA LEU A 200 12.21 9.88 7.63
C LEU A 200 11.56 8.50 7.52
N GLU A 201 11.50 7.79 8.63
CA GLU A 201 10.90 6.46 8.74
C GLU A 201 9.58 6.55 9.51
N GLY A 202 8.56 5.79 9.11
CA GLY A 202 7.28 5.70 9.83
C GLY A 202 6.15 5.22 8.91
N ASP A 203 5.01 4.91 9.52
CA ASP A 203 3.84 4.43 8.79
C ASP A 203 3.31 5.45 7.76
N PRO A 204 2.64 5.00 6.69
CA PRO A 204 2.02 5.91 5.72
C PRO A 204 0.98 6.80 6.41
N GLY A 205 0.79 8.01 5.89
CA GLY A 205 -0.19 8.96 6.44
C GLY A 205 0.26 9.77 7.68
N ASN A 206 1.49 9.58 8.17
CA ASN A 206 2.01 10.32 9.34
C ASN A 206 2.71 11.66 8.98
N GLY A 207 2.44 12.20 7.80
CA GLY A 207 2.88 13.54 7.45
C GLY A 207 4.35 13.68 7.06
N LYS A 208 5.07 12.59 6.69
CA LYS A 208 6.48 12.64 6.26
C LYS A 208 6.72 13.66 5.15
N SER A 209 5.85 13.69 4.14
CA SER A 209 5.93 14.63 3.02
C SER A 209 5.60 16.08 3.44
N LEU A 210 4.64 16.26 4.36
CA LEU A 210 4.32 17.56 4.96
C LEU A 210 5.51 18.11 5.75
N ILE A 211 6.15 17.29 6.58
CA ILE A 211 7.36 17.63 7.34
C ILE A 211 8.47 18.07 6.40
N SER A 212 8.72 17.35 5.32
CA SER A 212 9.75 17.69 4.34
C SER A 212 9.51 19.06 3.69
N ARG A 213 8.25 19.36 3.34
CA ARG A 213 7.84 20.67 2.82
C ARG A 213 7.98 21.77 3.89
N ALA A 214 7.64 21.46 5.15
CA ALA A 214 7.76 22.41 6.26
C ALA A 214 9.22 22.78 6.55
N ILE A 215 10.16 21.82 6.46
CA ILE A 215 11.60 22.09 6.55
C ILE A 215 12.02 23.06 5.43
N ALA A 216 11.57 22.85 4.21
CA ALA A 216 11.92 23.69 3.08
C ALA A 216 11.34 25.11 3.20
N GLY A 217 10.11 25.24 3.65
CA GLY A 217 9.47 26.54 3.89
C GLY A 217 10.15 27.34 5.00
N GLU A 218 10.48 26.70 6.13
CA GLU A 218 11.17 27.33 7.25
C GLU A 218 12.62 27.72 6.89
N ALA A 219 13.31 26.90 6.07
CA ALA A 219 14.65 27.18 5.57
C ALA A 219 14.67 28.15 4.36
N ASN A 220 13.52 28.56 3.84
CA ASN A 220 13.39 29.32 2.59
C ASN A 220 14.20 28.71 1.42
N ALA A 221 14.24 27.38 1.37
CA ALA A 221 14.97 26.59 0.38
C ALA A 221 14.08 26.21 -0.80
N SER A 222 14.70 26.01 -1.97
CA SER A 222 14.03 25.45 -3.14
C SER A 222 13.73 23.97 -2.88
N PHE A 223 12.49 23.53 -3.07
CA PHE A 223 12.03 22.16 -2.78
C PHE A 223 11.81 21.40 -4.06
N TYR A 224 12.44 20.23 -4.15
CA TYR A 224 12.32 19.29 -5.26
C TYR A 224 11.72 18.00 -4.75
N PHE A 225 10.58 17.62 -5.28
CA PHE A 225 9.88 16.40 -4.93
C PHE A 225 9.97 15.38 -6.06
N THR A 226 10.21 14.11 -5.71
CA THR A 226 10.16 12.98 -6.63
C THR A 226 9.81 11.71 -5.86
N ALA A 227 9.11 10.77 -6.48
CA ALA A 227 8.91 9.44 -5.94
C ALA A 227 10.07 8.52 -6.32
N GLY A 228 10.45 7.59 -5.43
CA GLY A 228 11.49 6.59 -5.72
C GLY A 228 11.18 5.75 -6.95
N SER A 229 9.90 5.45 -7.19
CA SER A 229 9.42 4.73 -8.37
C SER A 229 9.70 5.44 -9.69
N GLU A 230 9.83 6.77 -9.71
CA GLU A 230 10.17 7.53 -10.94
C GLU A 230 11.58 7.25 -11.46
N PHE A 231 12.44 6.64 -10.64
CA PHE A 231 13.78 6.23 -11.03
C PHE A 231 13.86 4.78 -11.50
N THR A 232 12.80 3.98 -11.26
CA THR A 232 12.72 2.57 -11.66
C THR A 232 11.98 2.45 -12.98
N GLU A 233 12.71 2.67 -14.09
CA GLU A 233 12.15 2.52 -15.43
C GLU A 233 12.73 1.31 -16.17
N LYS A 234 11.93 0.72 -17.05
CA LYS A 234 12.34 -0.44 -17.89
C LYS A 234 13.44 -0.11 -18.91
N TYR A 235 13.68 1.18 -19.20
CA TYR A 235 14.68 1.58 -20.20
C TYR A 235 16.05 1.83 -19.59
N VAL A 236 17.06 1.19 -20.18
CA VAL A 236 18.47 1.24 -19.74
C VAL A 236 18.98 2.68 -19.68
N GLY A 237 19.42 3.11 -18.50
CA GLY A 237 20.12 4.39 -18.30
C GLY A 237 19.26 5.61 -18.04
N ILE A 238 17.91 5.52 -18.06
CA ILE A 238 17.02 6.66 -17.78
C ILE A 238 17.04 6.98 -16.29
N GLY A 239 16.90 6.00 -15.41
CA GLY A 239 16.94 6.20 -13.96
C GLY A 239 18.19 6.93 -13.47
N PRO A 240 19.40 6.43 -13.79
CA PRO A 240 20.64 7.14 -13.44
C PRO A 240 20.73 8.56 -14.00
N LYS A 241 20.17 8.80 -15.20
CA LYS A 241 20.15 10.14 -15.81
C LYS A 241 19.23 11.07 -15.03
N ARG A 242 18.00 10.66 -14.69
CA ARG A 242 17.06 11.47 -13.91
C ARG A 242 17.63 11.86 -12.54
N ILE A 243 18.32 10.94 -11.86
CA ILE A 243 19.01 11.26 -10.61
C ILE A 243 20.04 12.36 -10.82
N ARG A 244 20.91 12.25 -11.84
CA ARG A 244 21.90 13.30 -12.13
C ARG A 244 21.25 14.65 -12.45
N ASP A 245 20.21 14.66 -13.26
CA ASP A 245 19.52 15.88 -13.68
C ASP A 245 18.83 16.56 -12.47
N LEU A 246 18.18 15.80 -11.59
CA LEU A 246 17.58 16.29 -10.36
C LEU A 246 18.62 16.96 -9.44
N PHE A 247 19.73 16.27 -9.15
CA PHE A 247 20.80 16.82 -8.31
C PHE A 247 21.48 18.04 -8.97
N ALA A 248 21.69 18.02 -10.28
CA ALA A 248 22.27 19.16 -11.01
C ALA A 248 21.36 20.40 -10.95
N LYS A 249 20.03 20.24 -11.07
CA LYS A 249 19.06 21.34 -10.91
C LYS A 249 19.02 21.87 -9.48
N ALA A 250 18.99 20.99 -8.48
CA ALA A 250 19.02 21.41 -7.08
C ALA A 250 20.31 22.17 -6.73
N ARG A 251 21.47 21.71 -7.21
CA ARG A 251 22.76 22.41 -7.03
C ARG A 251 22.80 23.80 -7.66
N LYS A 252 22.05 24.05 -8.73
CA LYS A 252 21.95 25.38 -9.36
C LYS A 252 21.09 26.35 -8.55
N ASN A 253 20.14 25.86 -7.78
CA ASN A 253 19.13 26.68 -7.08
C ASN A 253 19.27 26.57 -5.56
N ARG A 254 20.49 26.61 -5.04
CA ARG A 254 20.81 26.57 -3.60
C ARG A 254 20.33 27.84 -2.87
N PRO A 255 19.92 27.72 -1.59
CA PRO A 255 19.75 26.49 -0.80
C PRO A 255 18.60 25.63 -1.33
N ALA A 256 18.78 24.29 -1.33
CA ALA A 256 17.80 23.41 -1.90
C ALA A 256 17.60 22.13 -1.05
N ILE A 257 16.38 21.61 -1.08
CA ILE A 257 15.99 20.35 -0.45
C ILE A 257 15.43 19.40 -1.52
N ILE A 258 16.00 18.21 -1.62
CA ILE A 258 15.48 17.13 -2.46
C ILE A 258 14.75 16.16 -1.54
N MET A 259 13.48 15.91 -1.82
CA MET A 259 12.71 14.85 -1.18
C MET A 259 12.51 13.71 -2.16
N ILE A 260 12.91 12.50 -1.75
CA ILE A 260 12.66 11.25 -2.46
C ILE A 260 11.69 10.44 -1.63
N ASP A 261 10.42 10.43 -2.05
CA ASP A 261 9.36 9.66 -1.37
C ASP A 261 9.47 8.18 -1.75
N GLU A 262 9.14 7.29 -0.80
CA GLU A 262 9.26 5.84 -1.00
C GLU A 262 10.64 5.44 -1.57
N ILE A 263 11.71 5.91 -0.93
CA ILE A 263 13.08 5.67 -1.40
C ILE A 263 13.44 4.18 -1.48
N ASP A 264 12.69 3.31 -0.80
CA ASP A 264 12.81 1.86 -0.86
C ASP A 264 12.55 1.29 -2.26
N ALA A 265 11.77 1.98 -3.10
CA ALA A 265 11.58 1.59 -4.49
C ALA A 265 12.91 1.55 -5.30
N VAL A 266 13.85 2.45 -5.01
CA VAL A 266 15.16 2.52 -5.68
C VAL A 266 16.30 2.04 -4.79
N GLY A 267 16.08 2.04 -3.47
CA GLY A 267 17.09 1.80 -2.44
C GLY A 267 17.08 0.42 -1.81
N ALA A 268 16.30 -0.55 -2.32
CA ALA A 268 16.21 -1.88 -1.74
C ALA A 268 17.53 -2.66 -1.77
N LYS A 269 17.70 -3.58 -0.80
CA LYS A 269 18.82 -4.53 -0.75
C LYS A 269 18.87 -5.36 -2.03
N ARG A 270 20.09 -5.66 -2.47
CA ARG A 270 20.36 -6.48 -3.64
C ARG A 270 20.00 -7.93 -3.33
N GLU A 271 19.01 -8.48 -4.03
CA GLU A 271 18.83 -9.92 -4.14
C GLU A 271 19.62 -10.40 -5.38
N GLU A 272 20.18 -11.62 -5.34
CA GLU A 272 21.13 -12.11 -6.37
C GLU A 272 20.54 -12.16 -7.79
N ASP A 273 19.21 -12.13 -7.94
CA ASP A 273 18.48 -12.21 -9.22
C ASP A 273 17.91 -10.87 -9.73
N ASN A 274 18.16 -9.74 -9.06
CA ASN A 274 17.55 -8.47 -9.43
C ASN A 274 18.28 -7.74 -10.57
N ASN A 275 17.50 -7.08 -11.41
CA ASN A 275 17.85 -6.32 -12.61
C ASN A 275 19.14 -5.49 -12.44
N LYS A 276 20.08 -5.67 -13.37
CA LYS A 276 21.34 -4.88 -13.45
C LYS A 276 21.09 -3.36 -13.52
N GLU A 277 19.92 -2.92 -13.95
CA GLU A 277 19.55 -1.51 -14.08
C GLU A 277 19.21 -0.86 -12.75
N ASP A 278 18.46 -1.54 -11.87
CA ASP A 278 18.14 -1.05 -10.53
C ASP A 278 19.43 -0.86 -9.72
N ASN A 279 20.39 -1.76 -9.90
CA ASN A 279 21.71 -1.64 -9.29
C ASN A 279 22.50 -0.42 -9.82
N LYS A 280 22.36 -0.04 -11.10
CA LYS A 280 23.00 1.16 -11.65
C LYS A 280 22.36 2.43 -11.11
N THR A 281 21.04 2.43 -10.98
CA THR A 281 20.26 3.55 -10.46
C THR A 281 20.61 3.80 -8.99
N LEU A 282 20.61 2.75 -8.16
CA LEU A 282 21.05 2.84 -6.77
C LEU A 282 22.50 3.34 -6.66
N ASN A 283 23.43 2.79 -7.45
CA ASN A 283 24.81 3.24 -7.43
C ASN A 283 24.95 4.72 -7.80
N GLN A 284 24.17 5.21 -8.78
CA GLN A 284 24.17 6.64 -9.14
C GLN A 284 23.64 7.49 -7.97
N LEU A 285 22.56 7.07 -7.30
CA LEU A 285 22.05 7.75 -6.11
C LEU A 285 23.10 7.80 -5.00
N LEU A 286 23.80 6.69 -4.75
CA LEU A 286 24.88 6.63 -3.76
C LEU A 286 26.06 7.58 -4.09
N VAL A 287 26.38 7.75 -5.36
CA VAL A 287 27.41 8.69 -5.83
C VAL A 287 26.95 10.14 -5.63
N GLU A 288 25.72 10.48 -6.02
CA GLU A 288 25.19 11.83 -5.86
C GLU A 288 25.07 12.23 -4.38
N LEU A 289 24.59 11.32 -3.51
CA LEU A 289 24.50 11.54 -2.06
C LEU A 289 25.87 11.80 -1.42
N ALA A 290 26.90 11.08 -1.88
CA ALA A 290 28.26 11.18 -1.33
C ALA A 290 29.09 12.33 -1.94
N SER A 291 28.54 13.10 -2.88
CA SER A 291 29.25 14.18 -3.57
C SER A 291 29.64 15.30 -2.59
N ASP A 292 30.89 15.76 -2.67
CA ASP A 292 31.34 16.92 -1.90
C ASP A 292 30.68 18.24 -2.36
N ASP A 293 30.13 18.27 -3.58
CA ASP A 293 29.42 19.42 -4.15
C ASP A 293 27.94 19.51 -3.66
N ASN A 294 27.62 18.96 -2.49
CA ASN A 294 26.30 19.03 -1.87
C ASN A 294 26.23 20.09 -0.74
N ASP A 295 27.07 21.11 -0.78
CA ASP A 295 26.95 22.24 0.15
C ASP A 295 25.63 22.97 -0.12
N ASP A 296 24.86 23.28 0.95
CA ASP A 296 23.51 23.86 0.89
C ASP A 296 22.45 22.99 0.20
N LEU A 297 22.69 21.69 0.16
CA LEU A 297 21.75 20.71 -0.31
C LEU A 297 21.43 19.73 0.81
N LEU A 298 20.15 19.55 1.12
CA LEU A 298 19.64 18.50 2.02
C LEU A 298 18.85 17.50 1.20
N VAL A 299 19.15 16.22 1.37
CA VAL A 299 18.37 15.14 0.77
C VAL A 299 17.56 14.45 1.84
N ILE A 300 16.24 14.40 1.66
CA ILE A 300 15.30 13.73 2.56
C ILE A 300 14.76 12.50 1.83
N GLY A 301 15.10 11.31 2.30
CA GLY A 301 14.44 10.08 1.89
C GLY A 301 13.31 9.75 2.84
N THR A 302 12.18 9.26 2.34
CA THR A 302 11.11 8.72 3.18
C THR A 302 10.91 7.24 2.90
N THR A 303 10.57 6.48 3.91
CA THR A 303 10.23 5.05 3.78
C THR A 303 9.33 4.59 4.92
N ASN A 304 8.53 3.57 4.67
CA ASN A 304 7.84 2.79 5.69
C ASN A 304 8.55 1.45 5.95
N ARG A 305 9.60 1.12 5.19
CA ARG A 305 10.30 -0.17 5.20
C ARG A 305 11.82 -0.03 5.21
N LYS A 306 12.36 0.54 6.27
CA LYS A 306 13.82 0.68 6.45
C LYS A 306 14.58 -0.65 6.42
N ASP A 307 13.93 -1.74 6.83
CA ASP A 307 14.48 -3.10 6.87
C ASP A 307 14.98 -3.60 5.51
N ILE A 308 14.36 -3.14 4.42
CA ILE A 308 14.72 -3.54 3.05
C ILE A 308 15.76 -2.63 2.39
N LEU A 309 16.06 -1.47 2.97
CA LEU A 309 17.04 -0.54 2.38
C LEU A 309 18.46 -1.11 2.37
N ASP A 310 19.21 -0.79 1.31
CA ASP A 310 20.64 -1.09 1.23
C ASP A 310 21.41 -0.32 2.33
N PRO A 311 22.19 -1.01 3.18
CA PRO A 311 22.94 -0.36 4.24
C PRO A 311 23.90 0.74 3.76
N ALA A 312 24.28 0.73 2.49
CA ALA A 312 25.11 1.76 1.90
C ALA A 312 24.45 3.13 1.87
N LEU A 313 23.11 3.20 1.75
CA LEU A 313 22.36 4.47 1.83
C LEU A 313 22.44 5.11 3.21
N LEU A 314 22.52 4.29 4.25
CA LEU A 314 22.46 4.70 5.66
C LEU A 314 23.84 5.07 6.26
N ARG A 315 24.90 5.04 5.44
CA ARG A 315 26.26 5.39 5.89
C ARG A 315 26.45 6.89 6.06
N LYS A 316 27.41 7.27 6.93
CA LYS A 316 27.79 8.67 7.14
C LYS A 316 28.08 9.40 5.82
N GLY A 317 27.57 10.62 5.71
CA GLY A 317 27.67 11.46 4.51
C GLY A 317 26.62 11.16 3.43
N ARG A 318 25.63 10.30 3.73
CA ARG A 318 24.48 9.99 2.90
C ARG A 318 23.21 10.27 3.70
N LEU A 319 22.27 9.32 3.80
CA LEU A 319 21.09 9.45 4.67
C LEU A 319 21.46 9.00 6.09
N ASP A 320 22.35 9.71 6.73
CA ASP A 320 22.96 9.29 8.00
C ASP A 320 22.20 9.79 9.26
N ARG A 321 21.25 10.70 9.10
CA ARG A 321 20.29 11.07 10.13
C ARG A 321 18.99 10.29 9.95
N HIS A 322 18.59 9.53 10.96
CA HIS A 322 17.37 8.74 10.91
C HIS A 322 16.38 9.31 11.92
N ILE A 323 15.24 9.75 11.43
CA ILE A 323 14.17 10.32 12.25
C ILE A 323 12.94 9.42 12.09
N PHE A 324 12.51 8.82 13.19
CA PHE A 324 11.31 8.01 13.23
C PHE A 324 10.09 8.90 13.52
N ILE A 325 9.08 8.79 12.67
CA ILE A 325 7.80 9.50 12.81
C ILE A 325 6.77 8.47 13.31
N PRO A 326 6.45 8.47 14.61
CA PRO A 326 5.48 7.54 15.16
C PRO A 326 4.05 7.88 14.75
N ASN A 327 3.15 6.92 14.96
CA ASN A 327 1.72 7.22 14.92
C ASN A 327 1.38 8.25 16.02
N PRO A 328 0.43 9.15 15.76
CA PRO A 328 0.09 10.20 16.71
C PRO A 328 -0.54 9.62 17.98
N ASP A 329 -0.09 10.07 19.15
CA ASP A 329 -0.73 9.82 20.42
C ASP A 329 -2.07 10.61 20.54
N LYS A 330 -2.86 10.36 21.58
CA LYS A 330 -4.17 11.02 21.77
C LYS A 330 -4.05 12.54 21.70
N LYS A 331 -3.03 13.13 22.35
CA LYS A 331 -2.81 14.59 22.35
C LYS A 331 -2.54 15.09 20.93
N THR A 332 -1.66 14.43 20.22
CA THR A 332 -1.30 14.78 18.84
C THR A 332 -2.48 14.59 17.89
N ARG A 333 -3.28 13.51 18.03
CA ARG A 333 -4.51 13.34 17.25
C ARG A 333 -5.49 14.50 17.45
N HIS A 334 -5.68 14.94 18.69
CA HIS A 334 -6.51 16.10 19.00
C HIS A 334 -5.97 17.39 18.35
N GLU A 335 -4.65 17.62 18.38
CA GLU A 335 -4.03 18.77 17.72
C GLU A 335 -4.20 18.71 16.19
N ILE A 336 -4.06 17.52 15.58
CA ILE A 336 -4.28 17.31 14.14
C ILE A 336 -5.75 17.58 13.78
N LEU A 337 -6.69 17.03 14.57
CA LEU A 337 -8.13 17.29 14.37
C LEU A 337 -8.45 18.79 14.43
N LYS A 338 -7.90 19.52 15.40
CA LYS A 338 -8.06 20.98 15.50
C LYS A 338 -7.53 21.69 14.27
N LEU A 339 -6.34 21.29 13.81
CA LEU A 339 -5.72 21.89 12.62
C LEU A 339 -6.61 21.72 11.37
N HIS A 340 -7.15 20.52 11.16
CA HIS A 340 -7.99 20.23 10.00
C HIS A 340 -9.44 20.75 10.16
N ALA A 341 -9.88 21.02 11.38
CA ALA A 341 -11.17 21.63 11.68
C ALA A 341 -11.16 23.15 11.52
N ASP A 342 -9.98 23.77 11.55
CA ASP A 342 -9.85 25.23 11.44
C ASP A 342 -10.48 25.76 10.15
N GLY A 343 -11.31 26.81 10.30
CA GLY A 343 -12.05 27.41 9.20
C GLY A 343 -13.26 26.60 8.69
N LYS A 344 -13.62 25.47 9.33
CA LYS A 344 -14.85 24.72 9.03
C LYS A 344 -15.95 25.04 10.04
N PRO A 345 -17.23 25.10 9.62
CA PRO A 345 -18.35 25.34 10.53
C PRO A 345 -18.59 24.11 11.41
N LEU A 346 -18.20 24.21 12.70
CA LEU A 346 -18.49 23.20 13.71
C LEU A 346 -19.62 23.69 14.62
N ALA A 347 -20.54 22.80 14.95
CA ALA A 347 -21.60 23.06 15.92
C ALA A 347 -21.03 23.08 17.36
N ASP A 348 -21.75 23.72 18.28
CA ASP A 348 -21.34 23.88 19.67
C ASP A 348 -21.23 22.55 20.45
N ASP A 349 -21.85 21.48 19.96
CA ASP A 349 -21.82 20.16 20.57
C ASP A 349 -20.56 19.36 20.25
N VAL A 350 -19.67 19.86 19.36
CA VAL A 350 -18.49 19.13 18.90
C VAL A 350 -17.39 19.14 19.95
N ASP A 351 -17.05 17.95 20.44
CA ASP A 351 -15.90 17.68 21.28
C ASP A 351 -14.85 16.85 20.52
N LEU A 352 -13.80 17.52 20.05
CA LEU A 352 -12.70 16.89 19.33
C LEU A 352 -11.85 15.97 20.23
N GLU A 353 -11.92 16.13 21.57
CA GLU A 353 -11.24 15.24 22.50
C GLU A 353 -11.88 13.83 22.48
N VAL A 354 -13.22 13.76 22.42
CA VAL A 354 -13.97 12.50 22.25
C VAL A 354 -13.62 11.85 20.92
N VAL A 355 -13.52 12.63 19.85
CA VAL A 355 -13.09 12.14 18.53
C VAL A 355 -11.67 11.56 18.60
N ALA A 356 -10.72 12.27 19.22
CA ALA A 356 -9.34 11.82 19.39
C ALA A 356 -9.25 10.53 20.24
N GLN A 357 -10.13 10.35 21.22
CA GLN A 357 -10.18 9.15 22.03
C GLN A 357 -10.66 7.91 21.26
N GLN A 358 -11.60 8.11 20.34
CA GLN A 358 -12.15 7.00 19.53
C GLN A 358 -11.30 6.63 18.32
N THR A 359 -10.24 7.38 18.03
CA THR A 359 -9.38 7.22 16.86
C THR A 359 -8.00 6.62 17.21
N HIS A 360 -7.93 5.77 18.24
CA HIS A 360 -6.69 5.11 18.66
C HIS A 360 -6.06 4.31 17.51
N GLY A 361 -4.74 4.43 17.34
CA GLY A 361 -3.98 3.73 16.30
C GLY A 361 -4.10 4.32 14.90
N MET A 362 -4.96 5.29 14.68
CA MET A 362 -5.11 5.98 13.39
C MET A 362 -3.98 6.96 13.13
N CYS A 363 -3.64 7.15 11.86
CA CYS A 363 -2.58 8.06 11.42
C CYS A 363 -3.10 9.51 11.21
N GLY A 364 -2.20 10.43 10.89
CA GLY A 364 -2.57 11.83 10.65
C GLY A 364 -3.54 12.01 9.47
N ALA A 365 -3.37 11.24 8.40
CA ALA A 365 -4.26 11.29 7.24
C ALA A 365 -5.69 10.79 7.56
N ASP A 366 -5.82 9.86 8.51
CA ASP A 366 -7.13 9.40 8.97
C ASP A 366 -7.87 10.53 9.71
N MET A 367 -7.15 11.33 10.51
CA MET A 367 -7.72 12.49 11.22
C MET A 367 -8.26 13.54 10.23
N GLU A 368 -7.49 13.85 9.20
CA GLU A 368 -7.93 14.71 8.10
C GLU A 368 -9.15 14.11 7.40
N GLY A 369 -9.12 12.82 7.09
CA GLY A 369 -10.21 12.09 6.45
C GLY A 369 -11.52 12.16 7.25
N ILE A 370 -11.45 12.02 8.58
CA ILE A 370 -12.62 12.12 9.47
C ILE A 370 -13.26 13.50 9.40
N ILE A 371 -12.48 14.56 9.45
CA ILE A 371 -13.00 15.93 9.37
C ILE A 371 -13.61 16.21 7.99
N ILE A 372 -12.96 15.76 6.93
CA ILE A 372 -13.49 15.89 5.55
C ILE A 372 -14.80 15.10 5.40
N GLU A 373 -14.84 13.84 5.87
CA GLU A 373 -16.04 13.02 5.78
C GLU A 373 -17.19 13.58 6.62
N GLY A 374 -16.90 14.11 7.82
CA GLY A 374 -17.88 14.82 8.64
C GLY A 374 -18.52 16.01 7.90
N ALA A 375 -17.69 16.80 7.20
CA ALA A 375 -18.16 17.88 6.35
C ALA A 375 -19.00 17.36 5.15
N MET A 376 -18.58 16.25 4.55
CA MET A 376 -19.35 15.63 3.46
C MET A 376 -20.69 15.06 3.92
N ILE A 377 -20.79 14.59 5.17
CA ILE A 377 -22.04 14.17 5.79
C ILE A 377 -22.95 15.39 5.99
N ALA A 378 -22.42 16.51 6.54
CA ALA A 378 -23.18 17.73 6.73
C ALA A 378 -23.76 18.24 5.41
N ILE A 379 -22.97 18.29 4.34
CA ILE A 379 -23.42 18.68 3.01
C ILE A 379 -24.53 17.74 2.49
N ARG A 380 -24.42 16.43 2.69
CA ARG A 380 -25.45 15.46 2.26
C ARG A 380 -26.75 15.57 3.04
N GLU A 381 -26.66 15.94 4.32
CA GLU A 381 -27.82 16.12 5.21
C GLU A 381 -28.38 17.55 5.13
N ASP A 382 -27.84 18.41 4.23
CA ASP A 382 -28.23 19.83 4.05
C ASP A 382 -28.13 20.64 5.37
N ALA A 383 -27.11 20.33 6.18
CA ALA A 383 -26.82 20.97 7.46
C ALA A 383 -25.82 22.12 7.28
N ASP A 384 -25.98 23.21 8.06
CA ASP A 384 -25.11 24.38 8.01
C ASP A 384 -23.78 24.16 8.77
N GLU A 385 -23.74 23.21 9.71
CA GLU A 385 -22.60 22.95 10.59
C GLU A 385 -22.38 21.45 10.78
N ILE A 386 -21.11 21.08 11.07
CA ILE A 386 -20.71 19.72 11.41
C ILE A 386 -20.98 19.48 12.89
N ASN A 387 -21.86 18.55 13.25
CA ASN A 387 -22.13 18.18 14.64
C ASN A 387 -21.35 16.91 15.08
N GLN A 388 -21.36 16.63 16.40
CA GLN A 388 -20.64 15.49 16.98
C GLN A 388 -21.05 14.15 16.34
N SER A 389 -22.35 13.93 16.09
CA SER A 389 -22.87 12.71 15.48
C SER A 389 -22.31 12.46 14.09
N MET A 390 -22.07 13.52 13.30
CA MET A 390 -21.49 13.38 11.95
C MET A 390 -20.04 12.97 12.01
N LEU A 391 -19.26 13.48 12.97
CA LEU A 391 -17.88 13.07 13.18
C LEU A 391 -17.78 11.60 13.64
N LEU A 392 -18.68 11.17 14.52
CA LEU A 392 -18.76 9.76 14.94
C LEU A 392 -19.12 8.84 13.77
N LYS A 393 -20.08 9.24 12.91
CA LYS A 393 -20.39 8.53 11.67
C LYS A 393 -19.18 8.49 10.70
N ALA A 394 -18.38 9.55 10.67
CA ALA A 394 -17.16 9.60 9.86
C ALA A 394 -16.10 8.61 10.37
N ILE A 395 -15.93 8.46 11.70
CA ILE A 395 -15.06 7.44 12.30
C ILE A 395 -15.54 6.03 11.90
N ASP A 396 -16.85 5.76 12.06
CA ASP A 396 -17.44 4.48 11.65
C ASP A 396 -17.14 4.15 10.19
N ARG A 397 -17.27 5.15 9.31
CA ARG A 397 -17.00 4.99 7.90
C ARG A 397 -15.51 4.75 7.60
N GLN A 398 -14.61 5.36 8.35
CA GLN A 398 -13.17 5.14 8.22
C GLN A 398 -12.78 3.72 8.64
N ILE A 399 -13.37 3.20 9.71
CA ILE A 399 -13.08 1.86 10.25
C ILE A 399 -13.73 0.75 9.42
N ALA A 400 -15.04 0.86 9.20
CA ALA A 400 -15.85 -0.22 8.64
C ALA A 400 -16.20 -0.02 7.15
N GLY A 401 -15.90 1.16 6.58
CA GLY A 401 -16.29 1.53 5.22
C GLY A 401 -17.74 1.98 5.12
N LEU A 402 -18.25 2.06 3.90
CA LEU A 402 -19.62 2.51 3.63
C LEU A 402 -20.66 1.55 4.19
N GLU A 403 -21.65 2.11 4.89
CA GLU A 403 -22.84 1.40 5.31
C GLU A 403 -23.65 0.91 4.08
N ARG A 404 -23.99 -0.37 4.06
CA ARG A 404 -24.74 -1.00 2.97
C ARG A 404 -26.24 -1.03 3.26
N LYS A 405 -26.90 0.13 3.23
CA LYS A 405 -28.36 0.27 3.50
C LYS A 405 -29.26 -0.58 2.59
N SER A 406 -28.78 -0.92 1.39
CA SER A 406 -29.51 -1.75 0.44
C SER A 406 -29.38 -3.25 0.68
N THR A 407 -28.48 -3.69 1.57
CA THR A 407 -28.25 -5.10 1.86
C THR A 407 -29.20 -5.53 2.97
N VAL A 408 -30.26 -6.23 2.59
CA VAL A 408 -31.17 -6.84 3.55
C VAL A 408 -30.60 -8.20 3.98
N MET A 409 -30.08 -8.28 5.20
CA MET A 409 -29.67 -9.57 5.78
C MET A 409 -30.91 -10.46 5.99
N VAL A 410 -30.79 -11.74 5.64
CA VAL A 410 -31.82 -12.72 5.96
C VAL A 410 -31.88 -12.89 7.48
N GLU A 411 -33.06 -13.04 8.06
CA GLU A 411 -33.23 -13.18 9.53
C GLU A 411 -32.31 -14.21 10.20
N ARG A 412 -32.05 -15.32 9.48
CA ARG A 412 -31.11 -16.35 9.98
C ARG A 412 -29.68 -15.79 10.08
N GLU A 413 -29.22 -15.04 9.09
CA GLU A 413 -27.87 -14.43 9.10
C GLU A 413 -27.78 -13.34 10.15
N LYS A 414 -28.83 -12.51 10.28
CA LYS A 414 -28.89 -11.46 11.30
C LYS A 414 -28.72 -12.03 12.71
N LYS A 415 -29.36 -13.19 13.00
CA LYS A 415 -29.21 -13.89 14.28
C LYS A 415 -27.77 -14.36 14.51
N ILE A 416 -27.14 -14.93 13.46
CA ILE A 416 -25.76 -15.41 13.56
C ILE A 416 -24.83 -14.24 13.85
N VAL A 417 -24.92 -13.16 13.08
CA VAL A 417 -24.10 -11.96 13.25
C VAL A 417 -24.34 -11.31 14.62
N SER A 418 -25.60 -11.24 15.08
CA SER A 418 -25.92 -10.67 16.41
C SER A 418 -25.27 -11.44 17.56
N ILE A 419 -25.24 -12.77 17.49
CA ILE A 419 -24.56 -13.61 18.50
C ILE A 419 -23.03 -13.48 18.35
N HIS A 420 -22.53 -13.43 17.12
CA HIS A 420 -21.12 -13.24 16.82
C HIS A 420 -20.58 -11.96 17.47
N GLU A 421 -21.21 -10.82 17.18
CA GLU A 421 -20.79 -9.52 17.72
C GLU A 421 -21.02 -9.44 19.25
N ALA A 422 -22.15 -9.96 19.76
CA ALA A 422 -22.39 -10.00 21.19
C ALA A 422 -21.34 -10.86 21.94
N SER A 423 -20.80 -11.89 21.30
CA SER A 423 -19.72 -12.70 21.85
C SER A 423 -18.42 -11.93 21.93
N HIS A 424 -18.03 -11.19 20.87
CA HIS A 424 -16.89 -10.28 20.89
C HIS A 424 -17.04 -9.26 22.02
N LEU A 425 -18.20 -8.62 22.13
CA LEU A 425 -18.48 -7.63 23.16
C LEU A 425 -18.27 -8.19 24.57
N VAL A 426 -18.95 -9.29 24.91
CA VAL A 426 -18.93 -9.85 26.26
C VAL A 426 -17.55 -10.39 26.64
N VAL A 427 -16.89 -11.11 25.75
CA VAL A 427 -15.53 -11.63 25.99
C VAL A 427 -14.53 -10.49 26.13
N GLY A 428 -14.59 -9.46 25.27
CA GLY A 428 -13.75 -8.29 25.37
C GLY A 428 -13.91 -7.52 26.68
N MET A 429 -15.15 -7.34 27.16
CA MET A 429 -15.44 -6.72 28.46
C MET A 429 -14.87 -7.53 29.63
N LYS A 430 -15.04 -8.87 29.60
CA LYS A 430 -14.62 -9.75 30.70
C LYS A 430 -13.10 -9.91 30.79
N LEU A 431 -12.41 -10.00 29.66
CA LEU A 431 -10.96 -10.29 29.62
C LEU A 431 -10.09 -9.03 29.61
N ASN A 432 -10.48 -8.02 28.84
CA ASN A 432 -9.59 -6.88 28.58
C ASN A 432 -9.93 -5.65 29.45
N SER A 433 -10.97 -5.69 30.25
CA SER A 433 -11.48 -4.53 30.99
C SER A 433 -11.68 -3.29 30.09
N ARG A 434 -11.92 -3.54 28.78
CA ARG A 434 -12.15 -2.48 27.80
C ARG A 434 -13.62 -2.08 27.84
N LYS A 435 -13.86 -0.77 27.88
CA LYS A 435 -15.21 -0.26 27.83
C LYS A 435 -15.69 -0.22 26.37
N PRO A 436 -16.80 -0.90 26.01
CA PRO A 436 -17.32 -0.82 24.66
C PRO A 436 -17.93 0.58 24.41
N SER A 437 -17.67 1.13 23.25
CA SER A 437 -18.25 2.38 22.77
C SER A 437 -19.51 2.14 21.95
N LYS A 438 -19.49 1.09 21.13
CA LYS A 438 -20.56 0.78 20.20
C LYS A 438 -20.49 -0.66 19.76
N ILE A 439 -21.65 -1.25 19.51
CA ILE A 439 -21.80 -2.52 18.80
C ILE A 439 -22.86 -2.39 17.72
N THR A 440 -22.62 -2.93 16.53
CA THR A 440 -23.56 -2.88 15.43
C THR A 440 -23.55 -4.15 14.61
N VAL A 441 -24.71 -4.50 14.06
CA VAL A 441 -24.91 -5.58 13.08
C VAL A 441 -25.40 -5.03 11.74
N VAL A 442 -25.27 -3.72 11.54
CA VAL A 442 -25.53 -3.09 10.24
C VAL A 442 -24.38 -3.43 9.30
N PRO A 443 -24.66 -3.97 8.10
CA PRO A 443 -23.58 -4.32 7.16
C PRO A 443 -22.83 -3.09 6.64
N HIS A 444 -21.51 -3.18 6.64
CA HIS A 444 -20.61 -2.21 6.06
C HIS A 444 -19.82 -2.83 4.88
N ALA A 445 -18.98 -2.04 4.22
CA ALA A 445 -18.22 -2.52 3.07
C ALA A 445 -17.34 -3.74 3.40
N ASN A 446 -16.73 -3.73 4.57
CA ASN A 446 -15.71 -4.71 4.99
C ASN A 446 -16.18 -5.68 6.08
N SER A 447 -17.36 -5.47 6.68
CA SER A 447 -17.87 -6.30 7.78
C SER A 447 -19.39 -6.37 7.78
N LEU A 448 -19.94 -7.45 8.35
CA LEU A 448 -21.38 -7.59 8.59
C LEU A 448 -21.82 -7.01 9.94
N GLY A 449 -20.88 -6.77 10.83
CA GLY A 449 -21.02 -6.13 12.13
C GLY A 449 -19.65 -5.78 12.68
N TYR A 450 -19.60 -5.06 13.80
CA TYR A 450 -18.36 -4.81 14.55
C TYR A 450 -18.64 -4.29 15.95
N VAL A 451 -17.64 -4.42 16.82
CA VAL A 451 -17.60 -3.83 18.17
C VAL A 451 -16.48 -2.81 18.24
N LEU A 452 -16.79 -1.59 18.70
CA LEU A 452 -15.80 -0.58 19.04
C LEU A 452 -15.58 -0.52 20.55
N TYR A 453 -14.32 -0.37 20.96
CA TYR A 453 -13.94 -0.20 22.36
C TYR A 453 -13.25 1.15 22.57
N HIS A 454 -13.48 1.78 23.71
CA HIS A 454 -12.65 2.90 24.14
C HIS A 454 -11.28 2.40 24.58
N GLU A 455 -10.23 2.99 24.04
CA GLU A 455 -8.90 2.85 24.60
C GLU A 455 -8.59 4.08 25.46
N ASN A 456 -8.51 3.86 26.77
CA ASN A 456 -8.31 4.96 27.73
C ASN A 456 -6.88 5.52 27.67
N GLU A 457 -5.91 4.74 27.19
CA GLU A 457 -4.49 5.11 27.14
C GLU A 457 -3.82 4.52 25.89
N ASP A 458 -2.91 5.27 25.29
CA ASP A 458 -2.05 4.76 24.22
C ASP A 458 -0.99 3.83 24.85
N ARG A 459 -1.13 2.53 24.63
CA ARG A 459 -0.23 1.50 25.17
C ARG A 459 0.80 1.08 24.14
N PHE A 460 2.06 1.14 24.52
CA PHE A 460 3.20 0.78 23.65
C PHE A 460 3.75 -0.63 23.91
N ILE A 461 3.35 -1.27 25.01
CA ILE A 461 3.84 -2.58 25.43
C ILE A 461 2.64 -3.48 25.75
N SER A 462 2.66 -4.70 25.22
CA SER A 462 1.67 -5.73 25.54
C SER A 462 2.35 -6.93 26.21
N THR A 463 1.77 -7.40 27.29
CA THR A 463 2.17 -8.64 27.93
C THR A 463 1.68 -9.86 27.17
N LYS A 464 2.22 -11.06 27.49
CA LYS A 464 1.71 -12.31 26.91
C LYS A 464 0.23 -12.50 27.21
N GLU A 465 -0.20 -12.19 28.43
CA GLU A 465 -1.59 -12.31 28.86
C GLU A 465 -2.52 -11.38 28.07
N GLU A 466 -2.14 -10.12 27.88
CA GLU A 466 -2.92 -9.17 27.08
C GLU A 466 -3.04 -9.59 25.62
N LEU A 467 -1.97 -10.14 25.03
CA LEU A 467 -2.02 -10.68 23.66
C LEU A 467 -2.94 -11.92 23.58
N MET A 468 -2.89 -12.79 24.58
CA MET A 468 -3.82 -13.92 24.68
C MET A 468 -5.28 -13.45 24.82
N ASN A 469 -5.55 -12.42 25.62
CA ASN A 469 -6.88 -11.84 25.78
C ASN A 469 -7.40 -11.20 24.49
N LEU A 470 -6.54 -10.51 23.73
CA LEU A 470 -6.88 -10.00 22.41
C LEU A 470 -7.26 -11.13 21.45
N MET A 471 -6.47 -12.20 21.44
CA MET A 471 -6.72 -13.38 20.60
C MET A 471 -8.05 -14.05 20.98
N GLN A 472 -8.31 -14.21 22.27
CA GLN A 472 -9.57 -14.75 22.79
C GLN A 472 -10.77 -13.88 22.39
N THR A 473 -10.62 -12.55 22.46
CA THR A 473 -11.65 -11.62 21.98
C THR A 473 -11.92 -11.80 20.49
N SER A 474 -10.88 -11.96 19.68
CA SER A 474 -11.03 -12.20 18.23
C SER A 474 -11.65 -13.57 17.92
N LEU A 475 -11.42 -14.60 18.74
CA LEU A 475 -12.02 -15.93 18.57
C LEU A 475 -13.48 -15.98 19.03
N ALA A 476 -13.92 -15.00 19.82
CA ALA A 476 -15.19 -15.05 20.53
C ALA A 476 -16.41 -15.16 19.60
N GLY A 477 -16.37 -14.50 18.42
CA GLY A 477 -17.45 -14.59 17.43
C GLY A 477 -17.66 -16.01 16.94
N ALA A 478 -16.61 -16.66 16.45
CA ALA A 478 -16.66 -18.04 15.96
C ALA A 478 -17.08 -19.04 17.06
N VAL A 479 -16.52 -18.88 18.26
CA VAL A 479 -16.88 -19.73 19.43
C VAL A 479 -18.34 -19.51 19.85
N GLY A 480 -18.84 -18.26 19.84
CA GLY A 480 -20.21 -17.92 20.08
C GLY A 480 -21.18 -18.62 19.11
N GLU A 481 -20.88 -18.51 17.80
CA GLU A 481 -21.66 -19.23 16.78
C GLU A 481 -21.72 -20.72 17.06
N LYS A 482 -20.60 -21.36 17.39
CA LYS A 482 -20.54 -22.78 17.70
C LYS A 482 -21.33 -23.16 18.93
N VAL A 483 -21.27 -22.36 20.00
CA VAL A 483 -21.99 -22.62 21.26
C VAL A 483 -23.52 -22.46 21.12
N PHE A 484 -23.98 -21.52 20.27
CA PHE A 484 -25.40 -21.23 20.09
C PHE A 484 -26.04 -22.01 18.95
N PHE A 485 -25.32 -22.25 17.85
CA PHE A 485 -25.88 -22.86 16.65
C PHE A 485 -25.28 -24.22 16.32
N GLY A 486 -24.19 -24.63 17.00
CA GLY A 486 -23.50 -25.91 16.78
C GLY A 486 -22.54 -25.90 15.55
N HIS A 487 -22.37 -24.79 14.88
CA HIS A 487 -21.47 -24.62 13.74
C HIS A 487 -20.90 -23.21 13.72
N GLU A 488 -19.77 -23.06 13.05
CA GLU A 488 -19.10 -21.79 12.74
C GLU A 488 -19.42 -21.37 11.30
N SER A 489 -19.46 -20.07 11.02
CA SER A 489 -19.69 -19.53 9.67
C SER A 489 -18.41 -18.99 9.03
N SER A 490 -18.48 -18.65 7.75
CA SER A 490 -17.38 -17.98 7.04
C SER A 490 -17.17 -16.53 7.49
N GLY A 491 -18.08 -15.97 8.29
CA GLY A 491 -17.98 -14.60 8.79
C GLY A 491 -16.75 -14.36 9.67
N CYS A 492 -16.21 -15.39 10.32
CA CYS A 492 -15.02 -15.31 11.17
C CYS A 492 -13.67 -15.15 10.41
N SER A 493 -13.67 -15.03 9.09
CA SER A 493 -12.42 -14.99 8.29
C SER A 493 -11.48 -13.84 8.69
N GLY A 494 -12.02 -12.65 8.94
CA GLY A 494 -11.25 -11.49 9.40
C GLY A 494 -10.62 -11.70 10.77
N ASP A 495 -11.40 -12.26 11.70
CA ASP A 495 -10.98 -12.57 13.07
C ASP A 495 -9.85 -13.60 13.08
N LEU A 496 -9.97 -14.65 12.27
CA LEU A 496 -8.92 -15.68 12.14
C LEU A 496 -7.63 -15.08 11.54
N GLY A 497 -7.72 -14.09 10.66
CA GLY A 497 -6.57 -13.32 10.19
C GLY A 497 -5.86 -12.59 11.33
N SER A 498 -6.63 -11.92 12.21
CA SER A 498 -6.13 -11.23 13.40
C SER A 498 -5.47 -12.21 14.38
N VAL A 499 -6.14 -13.33 14.68
CA VAL A 499 -5.61 -14.41 15.53
C VAL A 499 -4.27 -14.93 15.02
N SER A 500 -4.20 -15.23 13.72
CA SER A 500 -2.97 -15.74 13.08
C SER A 500 -1.84 -14.72 13.17
N SER A 501 -2.13 -13.43 12.96
CA SER A 501 -1.15 -12.34 13.04
C SER A 501 -0.59 -12.19 14.47
N ILE A 502 -1.45 -12.21 15.49
CA ILE A 502 -1.04 -12.13 16.89
C ILE A 502 -0.17 -13.34 17.27
N ALA A 503 -0.61 -14.57 16.96
CA ALA A 503 0.13 -15.79 17.24
C ALA A 503 1.52 -15.78 16.58
N LYS A 504 1.60 -15.34 15.33
CA LYS A 504 2.83 -15.20 14.57
C LYS A 504 3.81 -14.23 15.24
N ARG A 505 3.33 -13.05 15.64
CA ARG A 505 4.16 -12.05 16.35
C ARG A 505 4.65 -12.58 17.70
N MET A 506 3.79 -13.30 18.45
CA MET A 506 4.18 -13.93 19.72
C MET A 506 5.31 -14.95 19.53
N VAL A 507 5.26 -15.75 18.47
CA VAL A 507 6.26 -16.80 18.19
C VAL A 507 7.51 -16.19 17.57
N CYS A 508 7.39 -15.42 16.50
CA CYS A 508 8.51 -14.99 15.68
C CYS A 508 9.21 -13.72 16.18
N GLU A 509 8.45 -12.75 16.72
CA GLU A 509 8.98 -11.44 17.07
C GLU A 509 9.27 -11.29 18.57
N TYR A 510 8.34 -11.76 19.43
CA TYR A 510 8.40 -11.50 20.87
C TYR A 510 9.04 -12.64 21.68
N GLY A 511 9.31 -13.80 21.03
CA GLY A 511 9.85 -14.97 21.70
C GLY A 511 8.97 -15.44 22.87
N MET A 512 7.64 -15.40 22.70
CA MET A 512 6.65 -15.78 23.71
C MET A 512 6.16 -17.24 23.55
N SER A 513 6.94 -18.08 22.90
CA SER A 513 6.63 -19.51 22.66
C SER A 513 7.73 -20.41 23.25
N ALA A 514 7.55 -21.74 23.13
CA ALA A 514 8.54 -22.73 23.55
C ALA A 514 9.81 -22.73 22.69
N LEU A 515 9.82 -22.04 21.54
CA LEU A 515 11.03 -21.90 20.72
C LEU A 515 12.10 -21.01 21.36
N GLY A 516 11.78 -20.33 22.45
CA GLY A 516 12.71 -19.57 23.26
C GLY A 516 12.70 -18.06 22.99
N LYS A 517 13.59 -17.34 23.70
CA LYS A 517 13.68 -15.87 23.65
C LYS A 517 14.57 -15.41 22.51
N MET A 518 14.10 -15.59 21.28
CA MET A 518 14.79 -15.18 20.06
C MET A 518 13.81 -14.61 19.03
N LYS A 519 14.28 -13.73 18.17
CA LYS A 519 13.55 -13.30 16.96
C LYS A 519 13.86 -14.30 15.86
N ILE A 520 12.82 -14.85 15.24
CA ILE A 520 12.93 -15.91 14.23
C ILE A 520 12.54 -15.33 12.87
N ASP A 521 13.41 -15.51 11.86
CA ASP A 521 13.06 -15.14 10.48
C ASP A 521 12.14 -16.21 9.89
N GLU A 522 10.96 -15.80 9.50
CA GLU A 522 9.93 -16.65 8.90
C GLU A 522 10.35 -17.30 7.58
N ARG A 523 11.27 -16.66 6.85
CA ARG A 523 11.79 -17.18 5.58
C ARG A 523 12.75 -18.35 5.76
N ASN A 524 13.12 -18.66 7.01
CA ASN A 524 13.95 -19.82 7.30
C ASN A 524 13.14 -21.11 7.19
N GLY A 525 13.21 -21.79 6.05
CA GLY A 525 12.46 -23.01 5.75
C GLY A 525 12.60 -24.12 6.80
N PHE A 526 13.75 -24.22 7.50
CA PHE A 526 13.96 -25.22 8.56
C PHE A 526 13.12 -24.99 9.82
N MET A 527 12.64 -23.77 10.04
CA MET A 527 11.86 -23.40 11.24
C MET A 527 10.36 -23.31 10.99
N GLN A 528 9.91 -23.29 9.74
CA GLN A 528 8.50 -23.05 9.39
C GLN A 528 7.55 -24.05 10.07
N GLU A 529 7.85 -25.33 10.02
CA GLU A 529 7.01 -26.37 10.65
C GLU A 529 6.88 -26.13 12.16
N LYS A 530 7.99 -25.86 12.84
CA LYS A 530 8.00 -25.57 14.28
C LYS A 530 7.26 -24.28 14.63
N ILE A 531 7.37 -23.26 13.78
CA ILE A 531 6.62 -21.99 13.94
C ILE A 531 5.12 -22.30 13.88
N HIS A 532 4.68 -23.03 12.86
CA HIS A 532 3.25 -23.41 12.73
C HIS A 532 2.74 -24.25 13.89
N GLU A 533 3.55 -25.20 14.38
CA GLU A 533 3.19 -26.02 15.56
C GLU A 533 3.00 -25.16 16.81
N GLU A 534 3.90 -24.21 17.07
CA GLU A 534 3.79 -23.32 18.22
C GLU A 534 2.65 -22.32 18.08
N MET A 535 2.45 -21.76 16.88
CA MET A 535 1.26 -20.92 16.60
C MET A 535 -0.02 -21.68 16.88
N LYS A 536 -0.11 -22.92 16.38
CA LYS A 536 -1.28 -23.77 16.60
C LYS A 536 -1.54 -24.02 18.09
N LYS A 537 -0.51 -24.34 18.89
CA LYS A 537 -0.66 -24.54 20.35
C LYS A 537 -1.21 -23.30 21.05
N ILE A 538 -0.69 -22.12 20.70
CA ILE A 538 -1.15 -20.84 21.27
C ILE A 538 -2.60 -20.58 20.89
N VAL A 539 -2.98 -20.83 19.64
CA VAL A 539 -4.35 -20.65 19.15
C VAL A 539 -5.32 -21.66 19.80
N ASP A 540 -4.92 -22.93 19.92
CA ASP A 540 -5.73 -23.98 20.56
C ASP A 540 -5.96 -23.67 22.05
N GLU A 541 -4.95 -23.13 22.75
CA GLU A 541 -5.07 -22.66 24.14
C GLU A 541 -6.05 -21.47 24.23
N ALA A 542 -5.89 -20.47 23.37
CA ALA A 542 -6.79 -19.33 23.31
C ALA A 542 -8.23 -19.75 23.01
N TYR A 543 -8.43 -20.65 22.04
CA TYR A 543 -9.74 -21.17 21.69
C TYR A 543 -10.43 -21.88 22.88
N SER A 544 -9.68 -22.74 23.59
CA SER A 544 -10.19 -23.46 24.73
C SER A 544 -10.62 -22.52 25.87
N ASN A 545 -9.81 -21.50 26.13
CA ASN A 545 -10.13 -20.48 27.14
C ASN A 545 -11.33 -19.64 26.71
N THR A 546 -11.43 -19.26 25.41
CA THR A 546 -12.58 -18.52 24.88
C THR A 546 -13.86 -19.32 25.02
N LEU A 547 -13.82 -20.64 24.79
CA LEU A 547 -14.98 -21.53 24.94
C LEU A 547 -15.51 -21.50 26.37
N MET A 548 -14.63 -21.57 27.36
CA MET A 548 -15.03 -21.46 28.77
C MET A 548 -15.73 -20.14 29.07
N VAL A 549 -15.12 -19.01 28.64
CA VAL A 549 -15.69 -17.67 28.89
C VAL A 549 -17.04 -17.50 28.20
N VAL A 550 -17.21 -17.99 26.99
CA VAL A 550 -18.47 -17.91 26.22
C VAL A 550 -19.55 -18.79 26.87
N GLU A 551 -19.22 -20.00 27.30
CA GLU A 551 -20.17 -20.89 27.98
C GLU A 551 -20.64 -20.30 29.31
N GLU A 552 -19.74 -19.77 30.14
CA GLU A 552 -20.06 -19.09 31.39
C GLU A 552 -20.98 -17.89 31.19
N ASN A 553 -20.78 -17.13 30.11
CA ASN A 553 -21.54 -15.92 29.84
C ASN A 553 -22.65 -16.11 28.78
N LYS A 554 -23.01 -17.35 28.43
CA LYS A 554 -23.96 -17.67 27.36
C LYS A 554 -25.30 -16.94 27.51
N LYS A 555 -25.80 -16.76 28.72
CA LYS A 555 -27.07 -16.07 28.95
C LYS A 555 -26.99 -14.58 28.64
N LEU A 556 -25.89 -13.91 29.02
CA LEU A 556 -25.66 -12.50 28.74
C LEU A 556 -25.46 -12.27 27.25
N ILE A 557 -24.66 -13.10 26.58
CA ILE A 557 -24.46 -13.06 25.13
C ILE A 557 -25.79 -13.18 24.38
N GLY A 558 -26.63 -14.17 24.78
CA GLY A 558 -27.95 -14.37 24.18
C GLY A 558 -28.90 -13.20 24.41
N TYR A 559 -28.82 -12.55 25.58
CA TYR A 559 -29.63 -11.37 25.90
C TYR A 559 -29.26 -10.18 25.05
N ILE A 560 -27.95 -9.85 24.96
CA ILE A 560 -27.43 -8.75 24.11
C ILE A 560 -27.69 -9.06 22.63
N GLY A 561 -27.42 -10.29 22.16
CA GLY A 561 -27.69 -10.71 20.79
C GLY A 561 -29.13 -10.48 20.36
N LYS A 562 -30.11 -10.77 21.25
CA LYS A 562 -31.52 -10.54 20.96
C LYS A 562 -31.88 -9.05 20.86
N GLU A 563 -31.29 -8.20 21.69
CA GLU A 563 -31.48 -6.76 21.58
C GLU A 563 -30.88 -6.21 20.27
N LEU A 564 -29.71 -6.72 19.83
CA LEU A 564 -29.08 -6.37 18.55
C LEU A 564 -29.93 -6.81 17.33
N GLU A 565 -30.60 -7.95 17.38
CA GLU A 565 -31.52 -8.35 16.31
C GLU A 565 -32.62 -7.29 16.09
N THR A 566 -33.03 -6.60 17.16
CA THR A 566 -34.14 -5.62 17.12
C THR A 566 -33.64 -4.20 16.82
N LYS A 567 -32.58 -3.74 17.49
CA LYS A 567 -32.10 -2.37 17.44
C LYS A 567 -31.00 -2.14 16.39
N GLU A 568 -30.36 -3.22 15.96
CA GLU A 568 -29.24 -3.27 15.00
C GLU A 568 -27.96 -2.56 15.48
N THR A 569 -28.07 -1.57 16.34
CA THR A 569 -26.95 -0.83 16.93
C THR A 569 -27.24 -0.50 18.37
N LEU A 570 -26.25 -0.65 19.24
CA LEU A 570 -26.29 -0.23 20.64
C LEU A 570 -25.09 0.68 20.90
N ASN A 571 -25.35 1.81 21.54
CA ASN A 571 -24.33 2.73 22.01
C ASN A 571 -23.86 2.39 23.44
N GLU A 572 -22.87 3.10 23.96
CA GLU A 572 -22.27 2.87 25.26
C GLU A 572 -23.30 2.84 26.41
N ASP A 573 -24.20 3.84 26.49
CA ASP A 573 -25.20 3.94 27.54
C ASP A 573 -26.20 2.78 27.50
N GLU A 574 -26.59 2.34 26.29
CA GLU A 574 -27.48 1.20 26.10
C GLU A 574 -26.82 -0.11 26.48
N ILE A 575 -25.52 -0.28 26.15
CA ILE A 575 -24.74 -1.47 26.54
C ILE A 575 -24.62 -1.52 28.06
N ASP A 576 -24.22 -0.44 28.72
CA ASP A 576 -24.07 -0.35 30.17
C ASP A 576 -25.40 -0.66 30.88
N LYS A 577 -26.51 -0.15 30.36
CA LYS A 577 -27.85 -0.42 30.86
C LYS A 577 -28.22 -1.91 30.74
N LEU A 578 -27.98 -2.53 29.55
CA LEU A 578 -28.30 -3.94 29.34
C LEU A 578 -27.51 -4.87 30.27
N VAL A 579 -26.21 -4.57 30.44
CA VAL A 579 -25.36 -5.33 31.37
C VAL A 579 -25.86 -5.18 32.82
N SER A 580 -26.15 -3.94 33.26
CA SER A 580 -26.63 -3.69 34.62
C SER A 580 -28.02 -4.25 34.89
N ASP A 581 -28.90 -4.31 33.90
CA ASP A 581 -30.25 -4.92 34.04
C ASP A 581 -30.18 -6.45 34.05
N PHE A 582 -29.18 -7.04 33.38
CA PHE A 582 -28.95 -8.49 33.42
C PHE A 582 -28.37 -8.96 34.76
N ASP A 583 -27.57 -8.16 35.45
CA ASP A 583 -26.96 -8.47 36.74
C ASP A 583 -27.93 -8.30 37.94
N LYS A 584 -29.14 -7.73 37.73
CA LYS A 584 -30.22 -7.61 38.71
C LYS A 584 -31.11 -8.86 38.70
#